data_953c004313981bdd9aef83c63adbf7e7
#
_entry.id   953c004313981bdd9aef83c63adbf7e7
#
_cell.length_a   1.000
_cell.length_b   1.000
_cell.length_c   1.000
_cell.angle_alpha   90.00
_cell.angle_beta   90.00
_cell.angle_gamma   90.00
#
_symmetry.space_group_name_H-M   'P 1'
#
loop_
_entity.id
_entity.type
_entity.pdbx_description
1 polymer ?
#
loop_
_entity_poly.entity_id
_entity_poly.type
_entity_poly.pdbx_seq_one_letter_code
_entity_poly.pdbx_strand_id
1 'polypeptide(L)'
;MQDQRHRFVLSGLYIAPGAVQISSIVTIASGRPYNILAGADLNGDGDGGTASPDRARLNPASEASSIGRNTGVMPYQANVDIRVSRRFRLSGKTGVEGLFEVFNLFNRTNFVEVNNIFGTAAYPANPLPTFGQFTQAAAPLQVQIAAKITF
;
A
#
# COMPACT_ATOMS: atom_id res chain seq x y z
N MET A 1 -13.99 1.02 -5.96
CA MET A 1 -13.31 2.31 -6.14
C MET A 1 -12.55 2.60 -4.87
N GLN A 2 -11.22 2.72 -4.94
CA GLN A 2 -10.40 2.94 -3.75
C GLN A 2 -10.20 4.45 -3.58
N ASP A 3 -10.95 5.06 -2.67
CA ASP A 3 -10.84 6.48 -2.35
C ASP A 3 -9.63 6.73 -1.45
N GLN A 4 -8.48 7.08 -2.03
CA GLN A 4 -7.32 7.57 -1.33
C GLN A 4 -7.34 9.10 -1.36
N ARG A 5 -7.82 9.73 -0.28
CA ARG A 5 -8.17 11.16 -0.26
C ARG A 5 -7.00 12.10 -0.51
N HIS A 6 -5.83 11.76 0.02
CA HIS A 6 -4.65 12.60 -0.11
C HIS A 6 -3.46 11.77 -0.55
N ARG A 7 -2.77 12.25 -1.57
CA ARG A 7 -1.50 11.69 -2.04
C ARG A 7 -0.55 12.81 -2.37
N PHE A 8 0.59 12.80 -1.72
CA PHE A 8 1.70 13.71 -1.98
C PHE A 8 2.83 12.91 -2.62
N VAL A 9 3.38 13.44 -3.71
CA VAL A 9 4.56 12.87 -4.39
C VAL A 9 5.53 14.01 -4.65
N LEU A 10 6.75 13.84 -4.15
CA LEU A 10 7.87 14.76 -4.43
C LEU A 10 8.96 13.95 -5.13
N SER A 11 9.44 14.43 -6.26
CA SER A 11 10.58 13.85 -6.97
C SER A 11 11.63 14.93 -7.25
N GLY A 12 12.89 14.52 -7.22
CA GLY A 12 14.01 15.40 -7.49
C GLY A 12 15.19 14.67 -8.10
N LEU A 13 16.01 15.40 -8.85
CA LEU A 13 17.27 14.97 -9.43
C LEU A 13 18.35 15.99 -9.09
N TYR A 14 19.47 15.53 -8.58
CA TYR A 14 20.66 16.33 -8.34
C TYR A 14 21.85 15.74 -9.08
N ILE A 15 22.60 16.56 -9.77
CA ILE A 15 23.84 16.16 -10.45
C ILE A 15 25.01 16.64 -9.60
N ALA A 16 25.67 15.71 -8.93
CA ALA A 16 26.82 15.99 -8.09
C ALA A 16 28.12 16.11 -8.92
N PRO A 17 29.20 16.70 -8.36
CA PRO A 17 30.52 16.69 -9.00
C PRO A 17 30.95 15.29 -9.44
N GLY A 18 31.62 15.18 -10.58
CA GLY A 18 32.02 13.91 -11.17
C GLY A 18 30.90 13.18 -11.94
N ALA A 19 29.85 13.92 -12.34
CA ALA A 19 28.71 13.40 -13.12
C ALA A 19 27.94 12.26 -12.42
N VAL A 20 27.91 12.26 -11.10
CA VAL A 20 27.08 11.38 -10.29
C VAL A 20 25.67 11.96 -10.25
N GLN A 21 24.67 11.18 -10.67
CA GLN A 21 23.27 11.57 -10.59
C GLN A 21 22.63 10.92 -9.36
N ILE A 22 21.96 11.73 -8.55
CA ILE A 22 21.20 11.28 -7.38
C ILE A 22 19.76 11.68 -7.60
N SER A 23 18.85 10.74 -7.64
CA SER A 23 17.42 10.98 -7.74
C SER A 23 16.67 10.36 -6.58
N SER A 24 15.59 10.99 -6.17
CA SER A 24 14.73 10.48 -5.09
C SER A 24 13.27 10.69 -5.44
N ILE A 25 12.44 9.77 -4.98
CA ILE A 25 10.99 9.87 -5.01
C ILE A 25 10.48 9.66 -3.59
N VAL A 26 9.73 10.63 -3.08
CA VAL A 26 9.02 10.55 -1.80
C VAL A 26 7.54 10.44 -2.10
N THR A 27 6.88 9.42 -1.58
CA THR A 27 5.43 9.25 -1.68
C THR A 27 4.84 9.15 -0.29
N ILE A 28 3.84 9.99 0.01
CA ILE A 28 3.05 9.93 1.24
C ILE A 28 1.59 9.91 0.82
N ALA A 29 0.82 8.95 1.35
CA ALA A 29 -0.58 8.79 0.97
C ALA A 29 -1.44 8.44 2.18
N SER A 30 -2.65 9.01 2.24
CA SER A 30 -3.63 8.66 3.27
C SER A 30 -4.01 7.18 3.19
N GLY A 31 -4.44 6.62 4.30
CA GLY A 31 -4.97 5.27 4.35
C GLY A 31 -6.16 5.09 3.41
N ARG A 32 -6.27 3.91 2.82
CA ARG A 32 -7.42 3.54 1.99
C ARG A 32 -8.58 3.11 2.86
N PRO A 33 -9.81 3.53 2.55
CA PRO A 33 -10.97 3.04 3.26
C PRO A 33 -11.29 1.58 2.87
N TYR A 34 -11.92 0.85 3.79
CA TYR A 34 -12.37 -0.51 3.55
C TYR A 34 -13.75 -0.74 4.21
N ASN A 35 -14.49 -1.72 3.68
CA ASN A 35 -15.74 -2.17 4.27
C ASN A 35 -15.46 -3.08 5.45
N ILE A 36 -16.20 -2.91 6.53
CA ILE A 36 -16.22 -3.82 7.66
C ILE A 36 -17.35 -4.82 7.41
N LEU A 37 -17.01 -6.10 7.32
CA LEU A 37 -17.87 -7.17 6.87
C LEU A 37 -18.31 -8.07 8.03
N ALA A 38 -19.48 -8.67 7.89
CA ALA A 38 -19.97 -9.68 8.82
C ALA A 38 -19.28 -11.04 8.64
N GLY A 39 -18.83 -11.36 7.42
CA GLY A 39 -18.27 -12.66 7.08
C GLY A 39 -19.30 -13.78 7.05
N ALA A 40 -20.57 -13.44 6.89
CA ALA A 40 -21.70 -14.33 6.78
C ALA A 40 -22.78 -13.70 5.90
N ASP A 41 -23.62 -14.52 5.30
CA ASP A 41 -24.83 -14.10 4.62
C ASP A 41 -25.90 -13.78 5.68
N LEU A 42 -26.12 -12.47 5.88
CA LEU A 42 -27.09 -12.00 6.88
C LEU A 42 -28.46 -11.68 6.28
N ASN A 43 -28.57 -11.60 4.96
CA ASN A 43 -29.81 -11.27 4.26
C ASN A 43 -30.43 -12.46 3.52
N GLY A 44 -29.72 -13.60 3.44
CA GLY A 44 -30.21 -14.84 2.82
C GLY A 44 -30.21 -14.82 1.29
N ASP A 45 -29.41 -13.94 0.66
CA ASP A 45 -29.31 -13.85 -0.80
C ASP A 45 -28.33 -14.87 -1.42
N GLY A 46 -27.65 -15.67 -0.59
CA GLY A 46 -26.71 -16.71 -0.99
C GLY A 46 -25.29 -16.20 -1.22
N ASP A 47 -24.99 -14.94 -0.95
CA ASP A 47 -23.68 -14.29 -1.21
C ASP A 47 -22.90 -14.00 0.09
N GLY A 48 -22.95 -14.93 1.03
CA GLY A 48 -22.34 -14.78 2.37
C GLY A 48 -20.82 -14.80 2.43
N GLY A 49 -20.12 -14.97 1.33
CA GLY A 49 -18.73 -15.32 1.42
C GLY A 49 -17.72 -14.47 0.66
N THR A 50 -17.88 -14.24 -0.60
CA THR A 50 -16.72 -13.80 -1.42
C THR A 50 -17.00 -12.73 -2.46
N ALA A 51 -18.17 -12.64 -3.07
CA ALA A 51 -18.41 -11.71 -4.15
C ALA A 51 -19.04 -10.38 -3.67
N SER A 52 -19.99 -10.43 -2.73
CA SER A 52 -20.62 -9.24 -2.14
C SER A 52 -20.96 -9.44 -0.67
N PRO A 53 -19.97 -9.69 0.20
CA PRO A 53 -20.23 -10.06 1.58
C PRO A 53 -20.98 -8.95 2.32
N ASP A 54 -21.92 -9.37 3.17
CA ASP A 54 -22.70 -8.47 4.00
C ASP A 54 -21.82 -7.65 4.95
N ARG A 55 -22.18 -6.39 5.09
CA ARG A 55 -21.52 -5.50 6.06
C ARG A 55 -21.99 -5.79 7.48
N ALA A 56 -21.12 -5.56 8.44
CA ALA A 56 -21.49 -5.65 9.84
C ALA A 56 -22.72 -4.75 10.15
N ARG A 57 -23.51 -5.14 11.14
CA ARG A 57 -24.76 -4.46 11.53
C ARG A 57 -24.66 -3.88 12.92
N LEU A 58 -25.28 -2.72 13.15
CA LEU A 58 -25.45 -2.15 14.50
C LEU A 58 -26.42 -3.00 15.34
N ASN A 59 -27.43 -3.56 14.69
CA ASN A 59 -28.35 -4.54 15.25
C ASN A 59 -28.39 -5.77 14.35
N PRO A 60 -27.88 -6.93 14.79
CA PRO A 60 -27.80 -8.13 13.96
C PRO A 60 -29.17 -8.61 13.42
N ALA A 61 -30.26 -8.33 14.13
CA ALA A 61 -31.60 -8.72 13.74
C ALA A 61 -32.26 -7.80 12.68
N SER A 62 -31.58 -6.71 12.29
CA SER A 62 -32.15 -5.72 11.36
C SER A 62 -31.23 -5.47 10.18
N GLU A 63 -31.68 -5.78 8.98
CA GLU A 63 -30.96 -5.49 7.73
C GLU A 63 -30.74 -3.99 7.52
N ALA A 64 -31.71 -3.17 7.87
CA ALA A 64 -31.64 -1.72 7.78
C ALA A 64 -30.56 -1.09 8.66
N SER A 65 -29.97 -1.86 9.60
CA SER A 65 -28.91 -1.41 10.50
C SER A 65 -27.48 -1.67 10.01
N SER A 66 -27.31 -2.06 8.75
CA SER A 66 -25.99 -2.25 8.15
C SER A 66 -25.16 -0.96 8.23
N ILE A 67 -23.91 -1.07 8.71
CA ILE A 67 -23.00 0.09 8.79
C ILE A 67 -22.68 0.64 7.39
N GLY A 68 -22.22 1.88 7.32
CA GLY A 68 -21.86 2.54 6.07
C GLY A 68 -20.74 1.81 5.33
N ARG A 69 -20.67 2.04 4.02
CA ARG A 69 -19.51 1.59 3.22
C ARG A 69 -18.27 2.38 3.62
N ASN A 70 -17.10 1.76 3.49
CA ASN A 70 -15.82 2.43 3.71
C ASN A 70 -15.67 3.06 5.11
N THR A 71 -16.23 2.41 6.13
CA THR A 71 -16.16 2.89 7.53
C THR A 71 -14.79 2.64 8.15
N GLY A 72 -14.10 1.55 7.77
CA GLY A 72 -12.74 1.28 8.21
C GLY A 72 -11.72 2.09 7.38
N VAL A 73 -10.58 2.44 7.99
CA VAL A 73 -9.50 3.18 7.32
C VAL A 73 -8.16 2.51 7.62
N MET A 74 -7.39 2.21 6.57
CA MET A 74 -6.02 1.70 6.67
C MET A 74 -5.07 2.78 7.22
N PRO A 75 -3.92 2.41 7.79
CA PRO A 75 -2.86 3.36 8.09
C PRO A 75 -2.37 4.09 6.84
N TYR A 76 -1.84 5.30 7.03
CA TYR A 76 -1.18 6.03 5.96
C TYR A 76 0.05 5.28 5.46
N GLN A 77 0.38 5.45 4.18
CA GLN A 77 1.56 4.88 3.53
C GLN A 77 2.60 5.98 3.33
N ALA A 78 3.87 5.65 3.53
CA ALA A 78 4.98 6.53 3.21
C ALA A 78 6.15 5.71 2.66
N ASN A 79 6.73 6.18 1.57
CA ASN A 79 7.85 5.52 0.91
C ASN A 79 8.86 6.56 0.42
N VAL A 80 10.14 6.23 0.53
CA VAL A 80 11.23 7.01 -0.02
C VAL A 80 12.14 6.07 -0.80
N ASP A 81 12.31 6.36 -2.08
CA ASP A 81 13.18 5.64 -2.98
C ASP A 81 14.32 6.55 -3.41
N ILE A 82 15.53 6.00 -3.48
CA ILE A 82 16.74 6.72 -3.93
C ILE A 82 17.40 5.90 -5.02
N ARG A 83 17.88 6.61 -6.03
CA ARG A 83 18.72 6.07 -7.09
C ARG A 83 19.97 6.92 -7.24
N VAL A 84 21.11 6.26 -7.26
CA VAL A 84 22.41 6.86 -7.58
C VAL A 84 22.91 6.21 -8.87
N SER A 85 23.30 7.03 -9.85
CA SER A 85 23.91 6.50 -11.08
C SER A 85 25.10 7.33 -11.52
N ARG A 86 26.01 6.68 -12.22
CA ARG A 86 27.15 7.34 -12.85
C ARG A 86 27.47 6.71 -14.18
N ARG A 87 27.64 7.55 -15.19
CA ARG A 87 28.04 7.13 -16.52
C ARG A 87 29.54 7.31 -16.73
N PHE A 88 30.19 6.27 -17.19
CA PHE A 88 31.59 6.22 -17.58
C PHE A 88 31.68 6.10 -19.10
N ARG A 89 32.44 6.96 -19.75
CA ARG A 89 32.80 6.82 -21.16
C ARG A 89 34.04 5.95 -21.25
N LEU A 90 33.98 4.86 -22.03
CA LEU A 90 35.10 3.95 -22.23
C LEU A 90 35.91 4.29 -23.45
N SER A 91 35.31 4.27 -24.67
CA SER A 91 35.96 4.56 -25.92
C SER A 91 34.92 4.84 -27.02
N GLY A 92 35.15 5.83 -27.86
CA GLY A 92 34.25 6.16 -28.97
C GLY A 92 32.82 6.41 -28.49
N LYS A 93 31.87 5.59 -28.96
CA LYS A 93 30.45 5.64 -28.57
C LYS A 93 30.12 4.75 -27.39
N THR A 94 31.08 3.94 -26.92
CA THR A 94 30.84 2.97 -25.84
C THR A 94 30.88 3.63 -24.48
N GLY A 95 29.90 3.36 -23.67
CA GLY A 95 29.79 3.83 -22.27
C GLY A 95 29.17 2.77 -21.36
N VAL A 96 29.49 2.85 -20.09
CA VAL A 96 28.88 2.04 -19.01
C VAL A 96 28.25 2.98 -18.01
N GLU A 97 27.01 2.71 -17.65
CA GLU A 97 26.32 3.38 -16.55
C GLU A 97 26.11 2.38 -15.42
N GLY A 98 26.72 2.67 -14.27
CA GLY A 98 26.44 1.95 -13.03
C GLY A 98 25.24 2.58 -12.30
N LEU A 99 24.36 1.74 -11.76
CA LEU A 99 23.17 2.13 -11.04
C LEU A 99 23.13 1.44 -9.68
N PHE A 100 22.78 2.20 -8.66
CA PHE A 100 22.49 1.73 -7.32
C PHE A 100 21.14 2.30 -6.87
N GLU A 101 20.21 1.43 -6.51
CA GLU A 101 18.84 1.82 -6.16
C GLU A 101 18.48 1.23 -4.80
N VAL A 102 17.82 2.04 -3.99
CA VAL A 102 17.26 1.63 -2.71
C VAL A 102 15.78 1.99 -2.71
N PHE A 103 14.93 1.00 -2.58
CA PHE A 103 13.50 1.14 -2.44
C PHE A 103 13.11 1.01 -0.97
N ASN A 104 12.12 1.79 -0.55
CA ASN A 104 11.69 1.84 0.84
C ASN A 104 12.88 2.06 1.80
N LEU A 105 13.63 3.13 1.58
CA LEU A 105 14.88 3.47 2.26
C LEU A 105 14.81 3.34 3.79
N PHE A 106 13.69 3.72 4.38
CA PHE A 106 13.50 3.69 5.83
C PHE A 106 12.93 2.37 6.35
N ASN A 107 12.81 1.36 5.47
CA ASN A 107 12.22 0.05 5.79
C ASN A 107 10.89 0.16 6.54
N ARG A 108 10.05 1.13 6.14
CA ARG A 108 8.75 1.32 6.76
C ARG A 108 7.80 0.19 6.35
N THR A 109 7.12 -0.40 7.31
CA THR A 109 6.04 -1.35 7.04
C THR A 109 4.81 -0.58 6.55
N ASN A 110 4.51 -0.69 5.26
CA ASN A 110 3.33 -0.13 4.62
C ASN A 110 2.29 -1.24 4.44
N PHE A 111 1.30 -1.30 5.32
CA PHE A 111 0.26 -2.31 5.24
C PHE A 111 -0.66 -2.07 4.03
N VAL A 112 -1.00 -3.14 3.30
CA VAL A 112 -1.82 -3.10 2.08
C VAL A 112 -3.12 -3.86 2.22
N GLU A 113 -3.21 -4.80 3.17
CA GLU A 113 -4.42 -5.56 3.48
C GLU A 113 -4.65 -5.67 4.98
N VAL A 114 -5.92 -5.79 5.35
CA VAL A 114 -6.40 -5.97 6.72
C VAL A 114 -7.50 -7.04 6.72
N ASN A 115 -7.55 -7.86 7.75
CA ASN A 115 -8.73 -8.70 7.99
C ASN A 115 -9.88 -7.78 8.42
N ASN A 116 -10.81 -7.56 7.51
CA ASN A 116 -11.94 -6.68 7.68
C ASN A 116 -13.23 -7.39 8.14
N ILE A 117 -13.13 -8.69 8.49
CA ILE A 117 -14.27 -9.48 8.95
C ILE A 117 -14.46 -9.25 10.46
N PHE A 118 -15.49 -8.49 10.78
CA PHE A 118 -15.86 -8.16 12.15
C PHE A 118 -16.56 -9.33 12.85
N GLY A 119 -17.40 -10.06 12.12
CA GLY A 119 -18.28 -11.07 12.63
C GLY A 119 -19.74 -10.64 12.63
N THR A 120 -20.61 -11.52 13.13
CA THR A 120 -22.08 -11.34 13.14
C THR A 120 -22.61 -10.63 14.39
N ALA A 121 -21.74 -10.26 15.32
CA ALA A 121 -22.12 -9.51 16.52
C ALA A 121 -22.53 -8.07 16.18
N ALA A 122 -23.20 -7.39 17.12
CA ALA A 122 -23.54 -5.98 16.99
C ALA A 122 -22.26 -5.13 16.93
N TYR A 123 -22.09 -4.35 15.87
CA TYR A 123 -20.97 -3.43 15.75
C TYR A 123 -21.17 -2.21 16.66
N PRO A 124 -20.15 -1.73 17.36
CA PRO A 124 -18.74 -2.17 17.38
C PRO A 124 -18.40 -3.14 18.54
N ALA A 125 -19.37 -3.78 19.14
CA ALA A 125 -19.16 -4.69 20.27
C ALA A 125 -18.76 -6.10 19.79
N ASN A 126 -17.85 -6.74 20.53
CA ASN A 126 -17.44 -8.14 20.35
C ASN A 126 -16.96 -8.49 18.93
N PRO A 127 -15.90 -7.85 18.41
CA PRO A 127 -15.30 -8.25 17.13
C PRO A 127 -14.68 -9.64 17.22
N LEU A 128 -14.54 -10.31 16.07
CA LEU A 128 -13.73 -11.52 16.00
C LEU A 128 -12.27 -11.20 16.41
N PRO A 129 -11.58 -12.13 17.07
CA PRO A 129 -10.19 -11.91 17.54
C PRO A 129 -9.20 -11.51 16.43
N THR A 130 -9.49 -11.88 15.19
CA THR A 130 -8.67 -11.58 14.01
C THR A 130 -9.06 -10.29 13.32
N PHE A 131 -10.15 -9.64 13.71
CA PHE A 131 -10.59 -8.38 13.09
C PHE A 131 -9.55 -7.28 13.29
N GLY A 132 -9.29 -6.53 12.22
CA GLY A 132 -8.33 -5.42 12.24
C GLY A 132 -6.85 -5.84 12.19
N GLN A 133 -6.54 -7.14 12.16
CA GLN A 133 -5.16 -7.60 11.98
C GLN A 133 -4.72 -7.35 10.54
N PHE A 134 -3.54 -6.77 10.37
CA PHE A 134 -2.95 -6.59 9.04
C PHE A 134 -2.43 -7.92 8.52
N THR A 135 -2.86 -8.28 7.31
CA THR A 135 -2.54 -9.58 6.68
C THR A 135 -1.46 -9.47 5.62
N GLN A 136 -1.24 -8.27 5.06
CA GLN A 136 -0.23 -8.07 4.04
C GLN A 136 0.42 -6.68 4.16
N ALA A 137 1.72 -6.63 3.87
CA ALA A 137 2.50 -5.41 3.74
C ALA A 137 3.08 -5.30 2.33
N ALA A 138 3.36 -4.06 1.90
CA ALA A 138 4.17 -3.80 0.71
C ALA A 138 5.62 -4.26 0.91
N ALA A 139 6.39 -4.24 -0.16
CA ALA A 139 7.79 -4.67 -0.14
C ALA A 139 8.60 -3.94 0.95
N PRO A 140 9.43 -4.67 1.72
CA PRO A 140 10.38 -4.06 2.65
C PRO A 140 11.47 -3.31 1.90
N LEU A 141 12.48 -2.83 2.62
CA LEU A 141 13.68 -2.26 2.02
C LEU A 141 14.29 -3.24 1.01
N GLN A 142 14.53 -2.75 -0.20
CA GLN A 142 15.17 -3.49 -1.28
C GLN A 142 16.33 -2.70 -1.84
N VAL A 143 17.42 -3.37 -2.15
CA VAL A 143 18.60 -2.79 -2.80
C VAL A 143 18.79 -3.48 -4.15
N GLN A 144 18.98 -2.67 -5.19
CA GLN A 144 19.27 -3.15 -6.52
C GLN A 144 20.56 -2.51 -7.05
N ILE A 145 21.39 -3.34 -7.69
CA ILE A 145 22.58 -2.89 -8.43
C ILE A 145 22.43 -3.31 -9.87
N ALA A 146 22.66 -2.39 -10.79
CA ALA A 146 22.57 -2.65 -12.21
C ALA A 146 23.69 -1.94 -12.99
N ALA A 147 24.00 -2.47 -14.17
CA ALA A 147 24.89 -1.83 -15.12
C ALA A 147 24.24 -1.81 -16.51
N LYS A 148 24.32 -0.65 -17.20
CA LYS A 148 23.84 -0.46 -18.57
C LYS A 148 25.02 -0.17 -19.48
N ILE A 149 25.18 -0.98 -20.51
CA ILE A 149 26.22 -0.79 -21.53
C ILE A 149 25.56 -0.16 -22.76
N THR A 150 26.20 0.87 -23.31
CA THR A 150 25.80 1.54 -24.56
C THR A 150 26.97 1.45 -25.55
N PHE A 151 26.72 1.05 -26.77
CA PHE A 151 27.72 0.92 -27.86
C PHE A 151 27.19 1.49 -29.14
#